data_c38b1a833dc77bf4a149319fca294bfd
#
_entry.id   c38b1a833dc77bf4a149319fca294bfd
#
_cell.length_a   1.000
_cell.length_b   1.000
_cell.length_c   1.000
_cell.angle_alpha   90.00
_cell.angle_beta   90.00
_cell.angle_gamma   90.00
#
_symmetry.space_group_name_H-M   'P 1'
#
loop_
_entity.id
_entity.type
_entity.pdbx_description
1 polymer ?
#
loop_
_entity_poly.entity_id
_entity_poly.type
_entity_poly.pdbx_seq_one_letter_code
_entity_poly.pdbx_strand_id
1 'polypeptide(L)'
;MNVVNAYFEKKLQEISEDDMQFAAYKAVNNTVVIAGPGSGKTTVLTLKVMQLLAEMIYPPRGLACLTYSTEAVREFKSRLVKLGLEKRKNVFLGTVHSFCLSEIITPFAALYPQYKIPLPIRIISEAEKNRLFNSQNYEGTPKLIDVDKERTRNIKGISRVAIESYDIALKAAISFEELLIQNEYLDFISMVKKSVELIKNESYVRKALEAKYPWIIVDEYQDLGK
;
A
#
# COMPACT_ATOMS: atom_id res chain seq x y z
N MET A 1 12.55 -2.71 32.33
CA MET A 1 13.85 -3.10 31.79
C MET A 1 13.59 -4.01 30.60
N ASN A 2 13.69 -3.51 29.37
CA ASN A 2 13.57 -4.34 28.19
C ASN A 2 14.79 -5.22 28.10
N VAL A 3 14.60 -6.53 28.20
CA VAL A 3 15.65 -7.49 27.83
C VAL A 3 15.93 -7.25 26.36
N VAL A 4 17.06 -6.60 26.06
CA VAL A 4 17.50 -6.41 24.69
C VAL A 4 17.68 -7.80 24.12
N ASN A 5 16.94 -8.09 23.03
CA ASN A 5 16.99 -9.41 22.43
C ASN A 5 18.39 -9.61 21.82
N ALA A 6 19.14 -10.60 22.30
CA ALA A 6 20.50 -10.92 21.83
C ALA A 6 20.56 -11.09 20.28
N TYR A 7 19.45 -11.52 19.68
CA TYR A 7 19.33 -11.61 18.23
C TYR A 7 19.28 -10.23 17.56
N PHE A 8 18.61 -9.25 18.18
CA PHE A 8 18.61 -7.86 17.70
C PHE A 8 20.02 -7.28 17.70
N GLU A 9 20.74 -7.39 18.82
CA GLU A 9 22.10 -6.88 18.93
C GLU A 9 23.04 -7.53 17.92
N LYS A 10 22.96 -8.84 17.76
CA LYS A 10 23.74 -9.55 16.74
C LYS A 10 23.47 -9.00 15.34
N LYS A 11 22.21 -8.81 14.98
CA LYS A 11 21.83 -8.29 13.66
C LYS A 11 22.22 -6.83 13.47
N LEU A 12 22.15 -6.03 14.53
CA LEU A 12 22.62 -4.65 14.50
C LEU A 12 24.14 -4.58 14.28
N GLN A 13 24.90 -5.44 14.93
CA GLN A 13 26.34 -5.55 14.71
C GLN A 13 26.66 -5.96 13.27
N GLU A 14 25.98 -6.97 12.73
CA GLU A 14 26.16 -7.40 11.33
C GLU A 14 25.98 -6.25 10.34
N ILE A 15 24.91 -5.42 10.46
CA ILE A 15 24.70 -4.30 9.55
C ILE A 15 25.64 -3.11 9.81
N SER A 16 26.24 -3.02 11.01
CA SER A 16 27.18 -1.94 11.33
C SER A 16 28.53 -2.10 10.62
N GLU A 17 28.82 -3.29 10.09
CA GLU A 17 30.01 -3.58 9.29
C GLU A 17 29.87 -3.09 7.84
N ASP A 18 28.65 -2.72 7.40
CA ASP A 18 28.34 -2.15 6.08
C ASP A 18 27.86 -0.71 6.24
N ASP A 19 28.69 0.25 5.83
CA ASP A 19 28.42 1.68 5.97
C ASP A 19 27.08 2.10 5.34
N MET A 20 26.68 1.50 4.20
CA MET A 20 25.46 1.84 3.51
C MET A 20 24.22 1.28 4.21
N GLN A 21 24.29 0.04 4.71
CA GLN A 21 23.22 -0.54 5.52
C GLN A 21 23.05 0.23 6.83
N PHE A 22 24.14 0.59 7.47
CA PHE A 22 24.11 1.33 8.73
C PHE A 22 23.61 2.76 8.54
N ALA A 23 23.97 3.43 7.45
CA ALA A 23 23.44 4.75 7.10
C ALA A 23 21.92 4.68 6.87
N ALA A 24 21.43 3.66 6.15
CA ALA A 24 20.00 3.45 5.95
C ALA A 24 19.24 3.19 7.27
N TYR A 25 19.83 2.40 8.17
CA TYR A 25 19.30 2.19 9.52
C TYR A 25 19.23 3.48 10.34
N LYS A 26 20.24 4.33 10.28
CA LYS A 26 20.28 5.61 11.03
C LYS A 26 19.42 6.71 10.42
N ALA A 27 18.97 6.59 9.18
CA ALA A 27 18.23 7.63 8.49
C ALA A 27 16.97 8.05 9.28
N VAL A 28 16.78 9.36 9.45
CA VAL A 28 15.62 9.96 10.18
C VAL A 28 14.70 10.77 9.26
N ASN A 29 15.12 10.99 8.02
CA ASN A 29 14.35 11.71 7.01
C ASN A 29 13.71 10.73 6.01
N ASN A 30 12.90 11.28 5.08
CA ASN A 30 12.40 10.52 3.95
C ASN A 30 13.57 9.94 3.15
N THR A 31 13.68 8.62 3.12
CA THR A 31 14.84 7.92 2.56
C THR A 31 14.39 6.82 1.62
N VAL A 32 15.02 6.73 0.46
CA VAL A 32 14.87 5.62 -0.48
C VAL A 32 16.14 4.80 -0.47
N VAL A 33 16.01 3.49 -0.21
CA VAL A 33 17.14 2.55 -0.21
C VAL A 33 17.10 1.74 -1.50
N ILE A 34 18.10 1.93 -2.35
CA ILE A 34 18.25 1.20 -3.62
C ILE A 34 19.36 0.15 -3.43
N ALA A 35 18.99 -1.11 -3.54
CA ALA A 35 19.94 -2.21 -3.33
C ALA A 35 19.50 -3.47 -4.08
N GLY A 36 20.45 -4.30 -4.51
CA GLY A 36 20.19 -5.53 -5.23
C GLY A 36 19.52 -6.63 -4.38
N PRO A 37 19.09 -7.73 -5.00
CA PRO A 37 18.64 -8.91 -4.26
C PRO A 37 19.72 -9.44 -3.32
N GLY A 38 19.33 -9.89 -2.13
CA GLY A 38 20.27 -10.43 -1.13
C GLY A 38 21.10 -9.39 -0.35
N SER A 39 20.98 -8.10 -0.63
CA SER A 39 21.72 -7.01 0.03
C SER A 39 21.27 -6.69 1.46
N GLY A 40 20.41 -7.47 2.07
CA GLY A 40 19.98 -7.25 3.45
C GLY A 40 18.91 -6.19 3.66
N LYS A 41 18.26 -5.64 2.60
CA LYS A 41 17.20 -4.61 2.70
C LYS A 41 16.19 -4.89 3.81
N THR A 42 15.57 -6.07 3.78
CA THR A 42 14.54 -6.44 4.75
C THR A 42 15.09 -6.54 6.18
N THR A 43 16.38 -6.91 6.35
CA THR A 43 17.05 -6.91 7.66
C THR A 43 17.17 -5.48 8.19
N VAL A 44 17.67 -4.56 7.39
CA VAL A 44 17.78 -3.14 7.75
C VAL A 44 16.40 -2.56 8.09
N LEU A 45 15.36 -2.83 7.28
CA LEU A 45 14.01 -2.36 7.53
C LEU A 45 13.43 -2.91 8.83
N THR A 46 13.61 -4.20 9.12
CA THR A 46 13.08 -4.79 10.37
C THR A 46 13.78 -4.23 11.61
N LEU A 47 15.09 -4.02 11.56
CA LEU A 47 15.83 -3.36 12.64
C LEU A 47 15.38 -1.90 12.82
N LYS A 48 15.16 -1.18 11.71
CA LYS A 48 14.64 0.20 11.74
C LYS A 48 13.26 0.28 12.40
N VAL A 49 12.36 -0.65 12.08
CA VAL A 49 11.05 -0.75 12.74
C VAL A 49 11.20 -0.90 14.24
N MET A 50 12.07 -1.81 14.68
CA MET A 50 12.30 -2.05 16.10
C MET A 50 12.86 -0.81 16.81
N GLN A 51 13.81 -0.11 16.19
CA GLN A 51 14.35 1.16 16.68
C GLN A 51 13.26 2.22 16.84
N LEU A 52 12.47 2.46 15.77
CA LEU A 52 11.41 3.47 15.80
C LEU A 52 10.39 3.20 16.91
N LEU A 53 10.01 1.95 17.10
CA LEU A 53 9.05 1.54 18.13
C LEU A 53 9.61 1.64 19.55
N ALA A 54 10.92 1.53 19.70
CA ALA A 54 11.59 1.66 21.01
C ALA A 54 11.87 3.12 21.39
N GLU A 55 12.25 3.95 20.42
CA GLU A 55 12.83 5.26 20.67
C GLU A 55 11.96 6.44 20.27
N MET A 56 11.13 6.29 19.20
CA MET A 56 10.49 7.42 18.54
C MET A 56 8.97 7.38 18.50
N ILE A 57 8.34 6.22 18.70
CA ILE A 57 6.89 6.04 18.52
C ILE A 57 6.26 5.56 19.80
N TYR A 58 5.46 6.43 20.41
CA TYR A 58 4.70 6.15 21.63
C TYR A 58 3.19 6.18 21.34
N PRO A 59 2.40 5.28 21.97
CA PRO A 59 0.95 5.35 21.85
C PRO A 59 0.39 6.74 22.20
N PRO A 60 -0.64 7.25 21.49
CA PRO A 60 -1.46 6.56 20.48
C PRO A 60 -0.87 6.53 19.06
N ARG A 61 0.28 7.14 18.84
CA ARG A 61 0.95 7.12 17.53
C ARG A 61 1.44 5.73 17.19
N GLY A 62 1.49 5.44 15.90
CA GLY A 62 1.84 4.15 15.37
C GLY A 62 2.85 4.20 14.23
N LEU A 63 3.09 3.04 13.65
CA LEU A 63 3.95 2.85 12.50
C LEU A 63 3.23 1.95 11.50
N ALA A 64 3.25 2.30 10.22
CA ALA A 64 2.74 1.46 9.15
C ALA A 64 3.89 0.82 8.37
N CYS A 65 3.86 -0.51 8.26
CA CYS A 65 4.75 -1.28 7.39
C CYS A 65 3.93 -1.86 6.26
N LEU A 66 4.25 -1.45 5.04
CA LEU A 66 3.53 -1.82 3.83
C LEU A 66 4.40 -2.71 2.96
N THR A 67 3.82 -3.77 2.42
CA THR A 67 4.46 -4.66 1.45
C THR A 67 3.54 -4.89 0.26
N TYR A 68 4.07 -5.52 -0.79
CA TYR A 68 3.27 -5.82 -1.98
C TYR A 68 2.36 -7.04 -1.80
N SER A 69 2.83 -8.12 -1.17
CA SER A 69 2.11 -9.39 -1.06
C SER A 69 1.85 -9.83 0.38
N THR A 70 0.86 -10.70 0.55
CA THR A 70 0.53 -11.30 1.84
C THR A 70 1.64 -12.22 2.37
N GLU A 71 2.40 -12.84 1.47
CA GLU A 71 3.56 -13.66 1.79
C GLU A 71 4.67 -12.80 2.38
N ALA A 72 4.96 -11.65 1.74
CA ALA A 72 5.94 -10.69 2.26
C ALA A 72 5.52 -10.14 3.63
N VAL A 73 4.23 -9.87 3.86
CA VAL A 73 3.72 -9.47 5.19
C VAL A 73 4.02 -10.55 6.23
N ARG A 74 3.77 -11.82 5.93
CA ARG A 74 4.03 -12.94 6.85
C ARG A 74 5.51 -13.08 7.19
N GLU A 75 6.35 -12.98 6.17
CA GLU A 75 7.82 -13.06 6.35
C GLU A 75 8.33 -11.88 7.19
N PHE A 76 7.93 -10.66 6.86
CA PHE A 76 8.29 -9.46 7.59
C PHE A 76 7.86 -9.54 9.05
N LYS A 77 6.63 -9.96 9.32
CA LYS A 77 6.11 -10.17 10.66
C LYS A 77 6.91 -11.23 11.44
N SER A 78 7.24 -12.36 10.78
CA SER A 78 8.07 -13.41 11.41
C SER A 78 9.43 -12.89 11.83
N ARG A 79 10.07 -12.07 10.99
CA ARG A 79 11.37 -11.44 11.30
C ARG A 79 11.26 -10.48 12.48
N LEU A 80 10.22 -9.65 12.53
CA LEU A 80 9.99 -8.73 13.65
C LEU A 80 9.77 -9.47 14.98
N VAL A 81 8.99 -10.57 14.96
CA VAL A 81 8.78 -11.40 16.14
C VAL A 81 10.11 -12.01 16.64
N LYS A 82 10.97 -12.49 15.72
CA LYS A 82 12.31 -12.99 16.10
C LYS A 82 13.19 -11.90 16.73
N LEU A 83 13.00 -10.64 16.31
CA LEU A 83 13.68 -9.48 16.90
C LEU A 83 13.06 -9.03 18.23
N GLY A 84 12.02 -9.69 18.71
CA GLY A 84 11.37 -9.39 19.99
C GLY A 84 10.14 -8.46 19.88
N LEU A 85 9.59 -8.26 18.70
CA LEU A 85 8.36 -7.48 18.58
C LEU A 85 7.20 -8.25 19.22
N GLU A 86 6.67 -7.69 20.29
CA GLU A 86 5.39 -8.11 20.84
C GLU A 86 4.22 -7.56 20.02
N LYS A 87 3.06 -8.21 20.10
CA LYS A 87 1.84 -7.73 19.43
C LYS A 87 1.44 -6.35 19.96
N ARG A 88 1.55 -5.32 19.12
CA ARG A 88 1.17 -3.94 19.43
C ARG A 88 -0.01 -3.49 18.59
N LYS A 89 -0.96 -2.79 19.21
CA LYS A 89 -2.16 -2.24 18.52
C LYS A 89 -1.82 -1.07 17.59
N ASN A 90 -0.70 -0.40 17.83
CA ASN A 90 -0.28 0.78 17.08
C ASN A 90 0.70 0.47 15.93
N VAL A 91 0.86 -0.80 15.56
CA VAL A 91 1.68 -1.20 14.40
C VAL A 91 0.78 -1.80 13.34
N PHE A 92 0.69 -1.14 12.21
CA PHE A 92 0.05 -1.70 11.03
C PHE A 92 1.07 -2.49 10.21
N LEU A 93 0.79 -3.76 9.97
CA LEU A 93 1.57 -4.64 9.09
C LEU A 93 0.64 -5.24 8.05
N GLY A 94 0.79 -4.84 6.80
CA GLY A 94 -0.13 -5.28 5.77
C GLY A 94 0.30 -4.89 4.35
N THR A 95 -0.53 -5.29 3.39
CA THR A 95 -0.37 -4.85 2.01
C THR A 95 -0.90 -3.43 1.84
N VAL A 96 -0.50 -2.77 0.74
CA VAL A 96 -1.03 -1.44 0.38
C VAL A 96 -2.55 -1.47 0.26
N HIS A 97 -3.13 -2.53 -0.33
CA HIS A 97 -4.58 -2.66 -0.43
C HIS A 97 -5.26 -2.77 0.95
N SER A 98 -4.70 -3.56 1.86
CA SER A 98 -5.26 -3.66 3.21
C SER A 98 -5.14 -2.34 3.98
N PHE A 99 -4.08 -1.57 3.76
CA PHE A 99 -3.94 -0.22 4.33
C PHE A 99 -4.98 0.74 3.76
N CYS A 100 -5.14 0.78 2.44
CA CYS A 100 -6.16 1.59 1.79
C CYS A 100 -7.55 1.28 2.34
N LEU A 101 -7.88 0.00 2.49
CA LEU A 101 -9.19 -0.42 2.98
C LEU A 101 -9.41 -0.04 4.44
N SER A 102 -8.51 -0.45 5.33
CA SER A 102 -8.73 -0.33 6.78
C SER A 102 -8.43 1.06 7.34
N GLU A 103 -7.45 1.76 6.76
CA GLU A 103 -6.96 3.02 7.32
C GLU A 103 -7.49 4.26 6.59
N ILE A 104 -7.99 4.08 5.36
CA ILE A 104 -8.46 5.20 4.54
C ILE A 104 -9.94 5.03 4.17
N ILE A 105 -10.29 3.99 3.44
CA ILE A 105 -11.66 3.82 2.92
C ILE A 105 -12.65 3.64 4.07
N THR A 106 -12.42 2.66 4.95
CA THR A 106 -13.36 2.34 6.03
C THR A 106 -13.61 3.53 6.97
N PRO A 107 -12.60 4.27 7.44
CA PRO A 107 -12.84 5.39 8.35
C PRO A 107 -13.44 6.63 7.69
N PHE A 108 -13.14 6.86 6.39
CA PHE A 108 -13.42 8.15 5.79
C PHE A 108 -14.49 8.15 4.70
N ALA A 109 -14.89 6.97 4.14
CA ALA A 109 -15.84 6.91 3.04
C ALA A 109 -17.18 7.60 3.35
N ALA A 110 -17.72 7.41 4.54
CA ALA A 110 -19.00 8.03 4.95
C ALA A 110 -18.92 9.55 5.12
N LEU A 111 -17.73 10.11 5.39
CA LEU A 111 -17.51 11.54 5.55
C LEU A 111 -17.44 12.29 4.21
N TYR A 112 -17.15 11.57 3.12
CA TYR A 112 -16.88 12.15 1.82
C TYR A 112 -17.69 11.48 0.70
N PRO A 113 -19.03 11.62 0.68
CA PRO A 113 -19.92 10.95 -0.29
C PRO A 113 -19.64 11.33 -1.76
N GLN A 114 -18.99 12.47 -2.00
CA GLN A 114 -18.59 12.92 -3.33
C GLN A 114 -17.63 11.94 -4.05
N TYR A 115 -16.90 11.09 -3.32
CA TYR A 115 -16.02 10.08 -3.91
C TYR A 115 -16.77 8.80 -4.34
N LYS A 116 -18.09 8.71 -4.10
CA LYS A 116 -18.95 7.60 -4.53
C LYS A 116 -18.39 6.23 -4.13
N ILE A 117 -17.92 6.13 -2.90
CA ILE A 117 -17.49 4.85 -2.31
C ILE A 117 -18.74 4.15 -1.77
N PRO A 118 -19.00 2.88 -2.14
CA PRO A 118 -20.21 2.18 -1.71
C PRO A 118 -20.26 1.96 -0.20
N LEU A 119 -21.42 2.14 0.39
CA LEU A 119 -21.68 1.90 1.80
C LEU A 119 -22.95 1.03 1.95
N PRO A 120 -22.84 -0.18 2.52
CA PRO A 120 -21.65 -0.80 3.08
C PRO A 120 -20.60 -1.11 2.01
N ILE A 121 -19.31 -1.14 2.41
CA ILE A 121 -18.22 -1.41 1.48
C ILE A 121 -18.34 -2.84 0.95
N ARG A 122 -18.43 -2.99 -0.38
CA ARG A 122 -18.56 -4.25 -1.08
C ARG A 122 -17.42 -4.41 -2.07
N ILE A 123 -16.49 -5.31 -1.75
CA ILE A 123 -15.34 -5.59 -2.63
C ILE A 123 -15.74 -6.69 -3.61
N ILE A 124 -15.68 -6.39 -4.90
CA ILE A 124 -15.97 -7.36 -5.96
C ILE A 124 -14.83 -8.37 -6.10
N SER A 125 -15.16 -9.65 -6.23
CA SER A 125 -14.19 -10.68 -6.57
C SER A 125 -13.76 -10.61 -8.04
N GLU A 126 -12.59 -11.13 -8.40
CA GLU A 126 -12.12 -11.15 -9.78
C GLU A 126 -13.09 -11.93 -10.72
N ALA A 127 -13.71 -12.98 -10.21
CA ALA A 127 -14.69 -13.74 -11.00
C ALA A 127 -15.96 -12.92 -11.29
N GLU A 128 -16.48 -12.19 -10.31
CA GLU A 128 -17.63 -11.30 -10.46
C GLU A 128 -17.28 -10.09 -11.32
N LYS A 129 -16.09 -9.52 -11.15
CA LYS A 129 -15.57 -8.42 -11.98
C LYS A 129 -15.53 -8.80 -13.46
N ASN A 130 -15.01 -9.99 -13.78
CA ASN A 130 -14.99 -10.51 -15.15
C ASN A 130 -16.41 -10.71 -15.70
N ARG A 131 -17.33 -11.26 -14.91
CA ARG A 131 -18.74 -11.43 -15.33
C ARG A 131 -19.39 -10.08 -15.59
N LEU A 132 -19.22 -9.12 -14.68
CA LEU A 132 -19.77 -7.78 -14.81
C LEU A 132 -19.24 -7.06 -16.06
N PHE A 133 -17.93 -7.16 -16.30
CA PHE A 133 -17.31 -6.59 -17.50
C PHE A 133 -17.88 -7.21 -18.79
N ASN A 134 -17.93 -8.54 -18.86
CA ASN A 134 -18.41 -9.26 -20.04
C ASN A 134 -19.93 -9.16 -20.27
N SER A 135 -20.69 -8.68 -19.28
CA SER A 135 -22.14 -8.43 -19.45
C SER A 135 -22.46 -7.16 -20.22
N GLN A 136 -21.46 -6.31 -20.48
CA GLN A 136 -21.61 -5.04 -21.20
C GLN A 136 -21.18 -5.14 -22.66
N ASN A 137 -21.86 -4.41 -23.52
CA ASN A 137 -21.46 -4.24 -24.90
C ASN A 137 -20.59 -2.99 -25.05
N TYR A 138 -19.27 -3.19 -25.03
CA TYR A 138 -18.32 -2.12 -25.29
C TYR A 138 -18.07 -1.95 -26.80
N GLU A 139 -17.94 -0.72 -27.25
CA GLU A 139 -17.47 -0.42 -28.60
C GLU A 139 -16.05 -1.00 -28.81
N GLY A 140 -15.82 -1.72 -29.91
CA GLY A 140 -14.49 -2.24 -30.28
C GLY A 140 -13.96 -3.41 -29.46
N THR A 141 -14.79 -4.10 -28.67
CA THR A 141 -14.44 -5.32 -27.91
C THR A 141 -13.14 -5.23 -27.09
N PRO A 142 -13.01 -4.29 -26.13
CA PRO A 142 -11.80 -4.14 -25.34
C PRO A 142 -11.53 -5.36 -24.47
N LYS A 143 -10.27 -5.62 -24.16
CA LYS A 143 -9.88 -6.62 -23.16
C LYS A 143 -9.87 -5.98 -21.78
N LEU A 144 -10.39 -6.66 -20.76
CA LEU A 144 -10.39 -6.17 -19.37
C LEU A 144 -8.99 -5.77 -18.88
N ILE A 145 -7.95 -6.51 -19.28
CA ILE A 145 -6.57 -6.19 -18.93
C ILE A 145 -6.12 -4.82 -19.44
N ASP A 146 -6.55 -4.41 -20.63
CA ASP A 146 -6.20 -3.11 -21.19
C ASP A 146 -7.04 -2.00 -20.55
N VAL A 147 -8.29 -2.29 -20.24
CA VAL A 147 -9.17 -1.41 -19.46
C VAL A 147 -8.55 -1.16 -18.07
N ASP A 148 -8.09 -2.19 -17.37
CA ASP A 148 -7.43 -2.05 -16.07
C ASP A 148 -6.10 -1.29 -16.16
N LYS A 149 -5.34 -1.43 -17.24
CA LYS A 149 -4.15 -0.59 -17.49
C LYS A 149 -4.50 0.89 -17.57
N GLU A 150 -5.60 1.25 -18.26
CA GLU A 150 -6.06 2.63 -18.33
C GLU A 150 -6.60 3.13 -17.00
N ARG A 151 -7.32 2.31 -16.26
CA ARG A 151 -7.79 2.64 -14.90
C ARG A 151 -6.63 2.86 -13.93
N THR A 152 -5.50 2.15 -14.12
CA THR A 152 -4.26 2.29 -13.34
C THR A 152 -3.25 3.23 -13.98
N ARG A 153 -3.65 4.09 -14.92
CA ARG A 153 -2.79 5.08 -15.56
C ARG A 153 -1.89 5.75 -14.50
N ASN A 154 -0.60 5.81 -14.79
CA ASN A 154 0.37 6.34 -13.84
C ASN A 154 0.11 7.84 -13.51
N ILE A 155 0.77 8.33 -12.46
CA ILE A 155 0.61 9.72 -11.99
C ILE A 155 0.91 10.76 -13.09
N LYS A 156 1.73 10.41 -14.08
CA LYS A 156 2.08 11.27 -15.22
C LYS A 156 1.03 11.26 -16.33
N GLY A 157 -0.02 10.45 -16.21
CA GLY A 157 -1.09 10.35 -17.22
C GLY A 157 -0.68 9.59 -18.49
N ILE A 158 0.43 8.86 -18.46
CA ILE A 158 0.90 8.08 -19.62
C ILE A 158 0.17 6.74 -19.65
N SER A 159 -0.47 6.42 -20.78
CA SER A 159 -1.10 5.13 -21.00
C SER A 159 -0.05 4.01 -21.14
N ARG A 160 -0.42 2.82 -20.63
CA ARG A 160 0.32 1.57 -20.82
C ARG A 160 -0.34 0.66 -21.88
N VAL A 161 -1.39 1.11 -22.50
CA VAL A 161 -2.10 0.41 -23.58
C VAL A 161 -1.43 0.74 -24.91
N ALA A 162 -1.41 -0.22 -25.84
CA ALA A 162 -0.94 0.02 -27.20
C ALA A 162 -1.78 1.11 -27.89
N ILE A 163 -1.13 1.95 -28.71
CA ILE A 163 -1.77 3.12 -29.36
C ILE A 163 -3.05 2.73 -30.11
N GLU A 164 -3.04 1.59 -30.80
CA GLU A 164 -4.18 1.07 -31.58
C GLU A 164 -5.42 0.74 -30.74
N SER A 165 -5.23 0.43 -29.45
CA SER A 165 -6.32 0.06 -28.53
C SER A 165 -6.62 1.16 -27.50
N TYR A 166 -5.92 2.29 -27.55
CA TYR A 166 -5.95 3.29 -26.50
C TYR A 166 -7.34 3.92 -26.30
N ASP A 167 -7.95 4.44 -27.38
CA ASP A 167 -9.25 5.12 -27.29
C ASP A 167 -10.36 4.18 -26.85
N ILE A 168 -10.33 2.94 -27.34
CA ILE A 168 -11.29 1.88 -26.99
C ILE A 168 -11.15 1.54 -25.49
N ALA A 169 -9.90 1.31 -25.03
CA ALA A 169 -9.64 0.98 -23.64
C ALA A 169 -9.99 2.14 -22.69
N LEU A 170 -9.73 3.38 -23.09
CA LEU A 170 -10.05 4.57 -22.31
C LEU A 170 -11.56 4.75 -22.13
N LYS A 171 -12.33 4.68 -23.23
CA LYS A 171 -13.79 4.75 -23.18
C LYS A 171 -14.37 3.64 -22.29
N ALA A 172 -13.90 2.41 -22.49
CA ALA A 172 -14.34 1.27 -21.71
C ALA A 172 -13.94 1.40 -20.23
N ALA A 173 -12.78 1.99 -19.91
CA ALA A 173 -12.34 2.24 -18.53
C ALA A 173 -13.28 3.20 -17.79
N ILE A 174 -13.72 4.27 -18.46
CA ILE A 174 -14.69 5.23 -17.91
C ILE A 174 -16.04 4.54 -17.66
N SER A 175 -16.57 3.85 -18.68
CA SER A 175 -17.86 3.15 -18.56
C SER A 175 -17.82 2.04 -17.50
N PHE A 176 -16.71 1.34 -17.36
CA PHE A 176 -16.58 0.29 -16.35
C PHE A 176 -16.48 0.84 -14.92
N GLU A 177 -15.83 1.99 -14.71
CA GLU A 177 -15.85 2.67 -13.41
C GLU A 177 -17.28 3.08 -13.01
N GLU A 178 -18.07 3.61 -13.97
CA GLU A 178 -19.47 3.96 -13.74
C GLU A 178 -20.30 2.71 -13.41
N LEU A 179 -20.06 1.61 -14.11
CA LEU A 179 -20.74 0.34 -13.88
C LEU A 179 -20.45 -0.23 -12.48
N LEU A 180 -19.20 -0.16 -12.01
CA LEU A 180 -18.85 -0.55 -10.65
C LEU A 180 -19.59 0.30 -9.63
N ILE A 181 -19.65 1.62 -9.82
CA ILE A 181 -20.37 2.54 -8.94
C ILE A 181 -21.87 2.22 -8.92
N GLN A 182 -22.50 2.02 -10.08
CA GLN A 182 -23.92 1.71 -10.21
C GLN A 182 -24.32 0.40 -9.52
N ASN A 183 -23.41 -0.59 -9.52
CA ASN A 183 -23.60 -1.87 -8.85
C ASN A 183 -23.10 -1.88 -7.40
N GLU A 184 -22.70 -0.72 -6.86
CA GLU A 184 -22.20 -0.56 -5.50
C GLU A 184 -20.99 -1.46 -5.19
N TYR A 185 -20.09 -1.63 -6.17
CA TYR A 185 -18.87 -2.39 -6.00
C TYR A 185 -17.62 -1.51 -5.93
N LEU A 186 -16.65 -1.98 -5.17
CA LEU A 186 -15.29 -1.45 -5.12
C LEU A 186 -14.32 -2.58 -5.51
N ASP A 187 -13.51 -2.39 -6.53
CA ASP A 187 -12.41 -3.30 -6.83
C ASP A 187 -11.07 -2.75 -6.29
N PHE A 188 -10.02 -3.55 -6.38
CA PHE A 188 -8.70 -3.16 -5.84
C PHE A 188 -8.13 -1.90 -6.50
N ILE A 189 -8.41 -1.69 -7.80
CA ILE A 189 -7.95 -0.49 -8.53
C ILE A 189 -8.69 0.74 -8.03
N SER A 190 -10.01 0.70 -7.97
CA SER A 190 -10.83 1.81 -7.45
C SER A 190 -10.49 2.10 -6.00
N MET A 191 -10.23 1.08 -5.18
CA MET A 191 -9.83 1.23 -3.77
C MET A 191 -8.56 2.09 -3.64
N VAL A 192 -7.49 1.75 -4.36
CA VAL A 192 -6.24 2.53 -4.33
C VAL A 192 -6.47 3.93 -4.88
N LYS A 193 -7.17 4.06 -6.01
CA LYS A 193 -7.48 5.34 -6.65
C LYS A 193 -8.25 6.27 -5.72
N LYS A 194 -9.34 5.79 -5.10
CA LYS A 194 -10.15 6.55 -4.13
C LYS A 194 -9.37 6.92 -2.88
N SER A 195 -8.50 6.03 -2.41
CA SER A 195 -7.60 6.33 -1.29
C SER A 195 -6.63 7.46 -1.62
N VAL A 196 -6.04 7.44 -2.82
CA VAL A 196 -5.16 8.52 -3.28
C VAL A 196 -5.92 9.84 -3.44
N GLU A 197 -7.14 9.81 -4.00
CA GLU A 197 -8.01 10.99 -4.13
C GLU A 197 -8.33 11.59 -2.76
N LEU A 198 -8.72 10.77 -1.78
CA LEU A 198 -8.99 11.20 -0.40
C LEU A 198 -7.75 11.84 0.24
N ILE A 199 -6.58 11.19 0.14
CA ILE A 199 -5.34 11.74 0.68
C ILE A 199 -4.96 13.06 0.00
N LYS A 200 -5.09 13.17 -1.32
CA LYS A 200 -4.69 14.37 -2.05
C LYS A 200 -5.60 15.56 -1.78
N ASN A 201 -6.89 15.34 -1.74
CA ASN A 201 -7.87 16.43 -1.74
C ASN A 201 -8.34 16.80 -0.33
N GLU A 202 -8.35 15.84 0.62
CA GLU A 202 -8.92 16.05 1.95
C GLU A 202 -7.83 16.24 3.00
N SER A 203 -7.65 17.47 3.46
CA SER A 203 -6.62 17.81 4.45
C SER A 203 -6.82 17.11 5.79
N TYR A 204 -8.07 16.84 6.17
CA TYR A 204 -8.37 16.11 7.39
C TYR A 204 -7.90 14.67 7.34
N VAL A 205 -8.08 13.98 6.19
CA VAL A 205 -7.58 12.61 5.99
C VAL A 205 -6.06 12.56 6.13
N ARG A 206 -5.34 13.50 5.47
CA ARG A 206 -3.87 13.59 5.61
C ARG A 206 -3.44 13.77 7.06
N LYS A 207 -4.00 14.78 7.73
CA LYS A 207 -3.64 15.08 9.13
C LYS A 207 -3.95 13.92 10.08
N ALA A 208 -5.05 13.22 9.87
CA ALA A 208 -5.41 12.05 10.68
C ALA A 208 -4.41 10.90 10.47
N LEU A 209 -4.00 10.64 9.21
CA LEU A 209 -2.98 9.62 8.90
C LEU A 209 -1.61 10.00 9.43
N GLU A 210 -1.16 11.25 9.26
CA GLU A 210 0.09 11.78 9.81
C GLU A 210 0.15 11.69 11.33
N ALA A 211 -0.97 12.02 12.00
CA ALA A 211 -1.07 11.92 13.44
C ALA A 211 -1.00 10.46 13.93
N LYS A 212 -1.63 9.54 13.19
CA LYS A 212 -1.67 8.11 13.53
C LYS A 212 -0.37 7.40 13.16
N TYR A 213 0.18 7.70 11.98
CA TYR A 213 1.36 7.04 11.40
C TYR A 213 2.45 8.05 11.02
N PRO A 214 3.21 8.60 11.98
CA PRO A 214 4.33 9.49 11.70
C PRO A 214 5.43 8.83 10.86
N TRP A 215 5.45 7.50 10.81
CA TRP A 215 6.35 6.72 9.98
C TRP A 215 5.60 5.69 9.16
N ILE A 216 5.90 5.68 7.87
CA ILE A 216 5.46 4.66 6.92
C ILE A 216 6.70 4.02 6.30
N ILE A 217 6.83 2.72 6.46
CA ILE A 217 7.91 1.92 5.88
C ILE A 217 7.32 1.07 4.76
N VAL A 218 7.94 1.12 3.60
CA VAL A 218 7.49 0.38 2.42
C VAL A 218 8.60 -0.56 1.98
N ASP A 219 8.33 -1.86 2.01
CA ASP A 219 9.20 -2.89 1.43
C ASP A 219 8.79 -3.20 0.00
N GLU A 220 9.75 -3.53 -0.87
CA GLU A 220 9.54 -3.80 -2.29
C GLU A 220 8.82 -2.65 -3.03
N TYR A 221 9.24 -1.41 -2.75
CA TYR A 221 8.63 -0.20 -3.32
C TYR A 221 8.55 -0.20 -4.85
N GLN A 222 9.51 -0.82 -5.54
CA GLN A 222 9.53 -0.95 -6.99
C GLN A 222 8.34 -1.76 -7.55
N ASP A 223 7.72 -2.62 -6.76
CA ASP A 223 6.59 -3.45 -7.18
C ASP A 223 5.24 -2.73 -7.04
N LEU A 224 5.19 -1.62 -6.31
CA LEU A 224 3.99 -0.80 -6.14
C LEU A 224 3.62 0.03 -7.39
N GLY A 225 4.53 0.16 -8.34
CA GLY A 225 4.35 0.97 -9.55
C GLY A 225 4.14 0.17 -10.85
N LYS A 226 4.00 -1.17 -10.74
CA LYS A 226 3.79 -2.04 -11.91
C LYS A 226 2.31 -2.21 -12.26
#